data_1f0ba4ef30782e100e41d57dc84a4b8f
#
_entry.id   1f0ba4ef30782e100e41d57dc84a4b8f
#
_cell.length_a   1.000
_cell.length_b   1.000
_cell.length_c   1.000
_cell.angle_alpha   90.00
_cell.angle_beta   90.00
_cell.angle_gamma   90.00
#
_symmetry.space_group_name_H-M   'P 1'
#
loop_
_entity.id
_entity.type
_entity.pdbx_description
1 polymer ?
#
loop_
_entity_poly.entity_id
_entity_poly.type
_entity_poly.pdbx_seq_one_letter_code
_entity_poly.pdbx_strand_id
1 'polypeptide(L)'
;MKRRISIVLVVIFVVVIGAFTIYAKTSDTKSNKEEVKLGFMSNIKELSEISAIMDLVEENFVDSNPDKKITVNKDLLLEGALKGIIGELGDPHSTYFTKEEMQEFTEDIAGKFAGVGMQISKEKDDYLKVESPIEGTPAWRAGIKPLDKIIEIDGVSTLSLSSNDCVKKLKGEPGTKVKVKVYRESTKATFDVELERAIIELKYVKHKMLDKNIGLVRLTQFGEGVSVDVQKAIEDLQSQGMKGLVLDLRFNPG
;
A
#
# COMPACT_ATOMS: atom_id res chain seq x y z
N MET A 1 -2.53 20.77 22.68
CA MET A 1 -1.76 19.81 21.89
C MET A 1 -0.27 19.76 22.24
N LYS A 2 0.43 20.87 22.46
CA LYS A 2 1.88 20.89 22.80
C LYS A 2 2.28 20.11 24.08
N ARG A 3 1.39 19.97 25.07
CA ARG A 3 1.69 19.32 26.35
C ARG A 3 1.73 17.77 26.28
N ARG A 4 1.02 17.15 25.32
CA ARG A 4 1.01 15.67 25.17
C ARG A 4 2.24 15.15 24.42
N ILE A 5 2.80 15.93 23.49
CA ILE A 5 4.01 15.57 22.74
C ILE A 5 5.23 15.57 23.66
N SER A 6 5.31 16.55 24.61
CA SER A 6 6.40 16.58 25.62
C SER A 6 6.40 15.36 26.54
N ILE A 7 5.23 14.82 26.90
CA ILE A 7 5.14 13.66 27.80
C ILE A 7 5.59 12.37 27.09
N VAL A 8 5.24 12.19 25.81
CA VAL A 8 5.67 11.03 25.02
C VAL A 8 7.18 11.04 24.80
N LEU A 9 7.78 12.20 24.50
CA LEU A 9 9.22 12.35 24.35
C LEU A 9 9.98 12.09 25.67
N VAL A 10 9.44 12.53 26.80
CA VAL A 10 10.02 12.28 28.13
C VAL A 10 9.93 10.79 28.50
N VAL A 11 8.81 10.11 28.18
CA VAL A 11 8.65 8.67 28.45
C VAL A 11 9.61 7.84 27.59
N ILE A 12 9.79 8.16 26.31
CA ILE A 12 10.75 7.48 25.44
C ILE A 12 12.18 7.72 25.95
N PHE A 13 12.51 8.92 26.38
CA PHE A 13 13.82 9.25 26.91
C PHE A 13 14.11 8.53 28.26
N VAL A 14 13.11 8.39 29.13
CA VAL A 14 13.22 7.65 30.39
C VAL A 14 13.32 6.13 30.15
N VAL A 15 12.62 5.58 29.17
CA VAL A 15 12.71 4.15 28.79
C VAL A 15 14.09 3.83 28.21
N VAL A 16 14.64 4.72 27.36
CA VAL A 16 15.98 4.55 26.77
C VAL A 16 17.06 4.67 27.87
N ILE A 17 16.94 5.61 28.79
CA ILE A 17 17.87 5.74 29.94
C ILE A 17 17.70 4.56 30.91
N GLY A 18 16.47 4.10 31.17
CA GLY A 18 16.19 2.95 32.02
C GLY A 18 16.77 1.64 31.45
N ALA A 19 16.61 1.40 30.15
CA ALA A 19 17.22 0.26 29.46
C ALA A 19 18.75 0.34 29.47
N PHE A 20 19.31 1.54 29.30
CA PHE A 20 20.74 1.76 29.35
C PHE A 20 21.33 1.55 30.76
N THR A 21 20.63 1.97 31.82
CA THR A 21 21.07 1.75 33.21
C THR A 21 20.95 0.29 33.67
N ILE A 22 19.95 -0.46 33.18
CA ILE A 22 19.82 -1.90 33.45
C ILE A 22 20.94 -2.65 32.71
N TYR A 23 21.22 -2.32 31.46
CA TYR A 23 22.29 -2.95 30.68
C TYR A 23 23.69 -2.64 31.26
N ALA A 24 23.93 -1.42 31.74
CA ALA A 24 25.18 -1.02 32.36
C ALA A 24 25.40 -1.67 33.74
N LYS A 25 24.34 -2.12 34.42
CA LYS A 25 24.43 -2.75 35.74
C LYS A 25 24.72 -4.26 35.67
N THR A 26 24.52 -4.88 34.47
CA THR A 26 24.75 -6.32 34.23
C THR A 26 26.13 -6.64 33.60
N SER A 27 26.90 -5.62 33.18
CA SER A 27 28.19 -5.82 32.52
C SER A 27 29.31 -5.17 33.35
N ASP A 28 29.81 -5.89 34.31
CA ASP A 28 30.96 -5.48 35.16
C ASP A 28 32.28 -5.85 34.44
N THR A 29 32.61 -5.10 33.36
CA THR A 29 33.95 -5.09 32.77
C THR A 29 34.23 -3.74 32.11
N LYS A 30 35.34 -3.11 32.50
CA LYS A 30 35.82 -1.82 31.96
C LYS A 30 35.97 -1.81 30.41
N SER A 31 36.21 -2.94 29.79
CA SER A 31 36.35 -3.12 28.35
C SER A 31 35.08 -2.81 27.59
N ASN A 32 33.90 -3.24 28.08
CA ASN A 32 32.62 -3.04 27.38
C ASN A 32 32.14 -1.58 27.35
N LYS A 33 32.56 -0.73 28.30
CA LYS A 33 32.14 0.68 28.31
C LYS A 33 32.81 1.52 27.24
N GLU A 34 34.06 1.20 26.88
CA GLU A 34 34.79 1.90 25.81
C GLU A 34 34.27 1.48 24.43
N GLU A 35 34.01 0.19 24.23
CA GLU A 35 33.44 -0.31 22.96
C GLU A 35 32.02 0.23 22.68
N VAL A 36 31.14 0.27 23.69
CA VAL A 36 29.78 0.83 23.55
C VAL A 36 29.83 2.34 23.30
N LYS A 37 30.77 3.07 23.96
CA LYS A 37 30.95 4.50 23.70
C LYS A 37 31.53 4.79 22.33
N LEU A 38 32.47 3.98 21.87
CA LEU A 38 33.05 4.07 20.52
C LEU A 38 32.02 3.75 19.44
N GLY A 39 31.21 2.71 19.62
CA GLY A 39 30.12 2.36 18.73
C GLY A 39 29.04 3.43 18.65
N PHE A 40 28.67 4.04 19.78
CA PHE A 40 27.71 5.15 19.79
C PHE A 40 28.26 6.40 19.09
N MET A 41 29.54 6.74 19.28
CA MET A 41 30.16 7.87 18.59
C MET A 41 30.39 7.63 17.11
N SER A 42 30.67 6.40 16.69
CA SER A 42 30.71 5.99 15.29
C SER A 42 29.33 6.21 14.63
N ASN A 43 28.26 5.70 15.22
CA ASN A 43 26.90 5.87 14.72
C ASN A 43 26.48 7.34 14.60
N ILE A 44 26.90 8.21 15.54
CA ILE A 44 26.64 9.66 15.44
C ILE A 44 27.37 10.27 14.24
N LYS A 45 28.61 9.86 13.96
CA LYS A 45 29.37 10.36 12.82
C LYS A 45 28.69 9.99 11.51
N GLU A 46 28.30 8.73 11.32
CA GLU A 46 27.62 8.24 10.12
C GLU A 46 26.28 8.96 9.90
N LEU A 47 25.48 9.12 10.95
CA LEU A 47 24.23 9.88 10.89
C LEU A 47 24.46 11.37 10.57
N SER A 48 25.56 11.97 11.08
CA SER A 48 25.89 13.35 10.77
C SER A 48 26.32 13.55 9.31
N GLU A 49 26.98 12.57 8.72
CA GLU A 49 27.34 12.58 7.30
C GLU A 49 26.10 12.52 6.41
N ILE A 50 25.14 11.65 6.72
CA ILE A 50 23.84 11.59 6.01
C ILE A 50 23.12 12.93 6.12
N SER A 51 23.03 13.50 7.32
CA SER A 51 22.39 14.81 7.53
C SER A 51 23.07 15.93 6.74
N ALA A 52 24.39 15.96 6.73
CA ALA A 52 25.15 16.97 5.98
C ALA A 52 24.95 16.88 4.46
N ILE A 53 24.85 15.66 3.94
CA ILE A 53 24.54 15.45 2.52
C ILE A 53 23.12 15.91 2.20
N MET A 54 22.15 15.61 3.08
CA MET A 54 20.77 16.05 2.90
C MET A 54 20.68 17.58 2.90
N ASP A 55 21.36 18.26 3.85
CA ASP A 55 21.42 19.72 3.90
C ASP A 55 22.07 20.31 2.62
N LEU A 56 23.17 19.71 2.18
CA LEU A 56 23.86 20.13 0.95
C LEU A 56 22.97 20.02 -0.29
N VAL A 57 22.22 18.92 -0.41
CA VAL A 57 21.30 18.71 -1.53
C VAL A 57 20.14 19.68 -1.46
N GLU A 58 19.51 19.87 -0.27
CA GLU A 58 18.39 20.79 -0.10
C GLU A 58 18.77 22.23 -0.46
N GLU A 59 19.99 22.68 -0.07
CA GLU A 59 20.46 24.04 -0.31
C GLU A 59 20.97 24.30 -1.71
N ASN A 60 21.54 23.30 -2.38
CA ASN A 60 22.29 23.51 -3.62
C ASN A 60 21.69 22.81 -4.85
N PHE A 61 20.65 21.99 -4.69
CA PHE A 61 20.05 21.29 -5.83
C PHE A 61 19.36 22.29 -6.76
N VAL A 62 19.80 22.32 -8.00
CA VAL A 62 19.15 23.12 -9.07
C VAL A 62 18.45 22.18 -10.02
N ASP A 63 17.11 22.27 -10.04
CA ASP A 63 16.32 21.52 -11.01
C ASP A 63 16.47 22.13 -12.40
N SER A 64 17.13 21.40 -13.28
CA SER A 64 17.33 21.79 -14.68
C SER A 64 16.28 21.19 -15.63
N ASN A 65 15.29 20.45 -15.10
CA ASN A 65 14.26 19.83 -15.93
C ASN A 65 13.03 20.72 -16.03
N PRO A 66 12.76 21.36 -17.19
CA PRO A 66 11.62 22.26 -17.36
C PRO A 66 10.26 21.52 -17.28
N ASP A 67 10.25 20.21 -17.56
CA ASP A 67 9.02 19.41 -17.69
C ASP A 67 8.60 18.76 -16.37
N LYS A 68 9.49 18.68 -15.39
CA LYS A 68 9.22 18.02 -14.10
C LYS A 68 9.87 18.78 -12.96
N LYS A 69 9.12 19.67 -12.33
CA LYS A 69 9.59 20.39 -11.14
C LYS A 69 9.81 19.38 -9.98
N ILE A 70 11.07 19.15 -9.66
CA ILE A 70 11.48 18.31 -8.53
C ILE A 70 11.47 19.19 -7.27
N THR A 71 10.60 18.90 -6.33
CA THR A 71 10.63 19.52 -5.01
C THR A 71 11.48 18.64 -4.09
N VAL A 72 12.67 19.11 -3.76
CA VAL A 72 13.55 18.44 -2.80
C VAL A 72 13.20 18.92 -1.40
N ASN A 73 12.99 17.99 -0.48
CA ASN A 73 12.87 18.29 0.95
C ASN A 73 13.53 17.17 1.77
N LYS A 74 13.81 17.45 3.05
CA LYS A 74 14.49 16.51 3.94
C LYS A 74 13.75 15.18 4.12
N ASP A 75 12.43 15.19 4.14
CA ASP A 75 11.64 13.97 4.35
C ASP A 75 11.81 13.02 3.15
N LEU A 76 11.78 13.54 1.92
CA LEU A 76 12.02 12.75 0.71
C LEU A 76 13.47 12.20 0.65
N LEU A 77 14.44 13.02 1.04
CA LEU A 77 15.84 12.59 1.08
C LEU A 77 16.07 11.51 2.14
N LEU A 78 15.45 11.65 3.32
CA LEU A 78 15.52 10.66 4.39
C LEU A 78 14.86 9.34 3.96
N GLU A 79 13.69 9.41 3.35
CA GLU A 79 13.01 8.23 2.81
C GLU A 79 13.87 7.51 1.78
N GLY A 80 14.47 8.25 0.86
CA GLY A 80 15.40 7.71 -0.13
C GLY A 80 16.62 7.04 0.50
N ALA A 81 17.20 7.65 1.55
CA ALA A 81 18.33 7.09 2.28
C ALA A 81 17.94 5.76 2.96
N LEU A 82 16.79 5.71 3.65
CA LEU A 82 16.31 4.50 4.33
C LEU A 82 16.00 3.37 3.34
N LYS A 83 15.38 3.69 2.20
CA LYS A 83 15.16 2.73 1.11
C LYS A 83 16.48 2.23 0.51
N GLY A 84 17.46 3.12 0.35
CA GLY A 84 18.80 2.78 -0.15
C GLY A 84 19.54 1.83 0.78
N ILE A 85 19.51 2.06 2.09
CA ILE A 85 20.16 1.20 3.10
C ILE A 85 19.61 -0.24 3.01
N ILE A 86 18.29 -0.39 2.92
CA ILE A 86 17.69 -1.72 2.79
C ILE A 86 17.96 -2.32 1.40
N GLY A 87 17.96 -1.49 0.35
CA GLY A 87 18.25 -1.92 -1.02
C GLY A 87 19.64 -2.52 -1.21
N GLU A 88 20.64 -2.04 -0.44
CA GLU A 88 22.03 -2.57 -0.46
C GLU A 88 22.13 -4.01 0.04
N LEU A 89 21.11 -4.55 0.71
CA LEU A 89 21.08 -5.97 1.10
C LEU A 89 20.99 -6.89 -0.12
N GLY A 90 20.52 -6.40 -1.27
CA GLY A 90 20.31 -7.19 -2.48
C GLY A 90 19.23 -8.27 -2.32
N ASP A 91 18.45 -8.21 -1.25
CA ASP A 91 17.39 -9.17 -0.98
C ASP A 91 16.04 -8.63 -1.49
N PRO A 92 15.42 -9.30 -2.50
CA PRO A 92 14.16 -8.85 -3.08
C PRO A 92 12.96 -8.91 -2.11
N HIS A 93 13.12 -9.57 -0.95
CA HIS A 93 12.07 -9.72 0.06
C HIS A 93 12.21 -8.70 1.19
N SER A 94 13.29 -7.92 1.21
CA SER A 94 13.52 -6.86 2.19
C SER A 94 13.17 -5.50 1.61
N THR A 95 12.25 -4.78 2.27
CA THR A 95 11.79 -3.46 1.81
C THR A 95 11.55 -2.54 3.00
N TYR A 96 11.98 -1.27 2.87
CA TYR A 96 11.56 -0.22 3.78
C TYR A 96 10.23 0.36 3.31
N PHE A 97 9.25 0.41 4.19
CA PHE A 97 7.97 1.06 3.95
C PHE A 97 7.86 2.36 4.75
N THR A 98 7.39 3.42 4.12
CA THR A 98 6.85 4.57 4.86
C THR A 98 5.59 4.14 5.63
N LYS A 99 5.09 5.03 6.49
CA LYS A 99 3.84 4.74 7.22
C LYS A 99 2.67 4.53 6.27
N GLU A 100 2.61 5.34 5.24
CA GLU A 100 1.59 5.29 4.20
C GLU A 100 1.69 4.01 3.36
N GLU A 101 2.89 3.67 2.91
CA GLU A 101 3.15 2.42 2.16
C GLU A 101 2.87 1.17 3.01
N MET A 102 3.20 1.20 4.32
CA MET A 102 2.88 0.10 5.22
C MET A 102 1.36 -0.06 5.39
N GLN A 103 0.61 1.06 5.45
CA GLN A 103 -0.85 0.99 5.49
C GLN A 103 -1.41 0.39 4.20
N GLU A 104 -0.94 0.84 3.02
CA GLU A 104 -1.34 0.29 1.72
C GLU A 104 -1.01 -1.21 1.64
N PHE A 105 0.18 -1.61 2.06
CA PHE A 105 0.59 -3.02 2.10
C PHE A 105 -0.30 -3.86 3.03
N THR A 106 -0.68 -3.32 4.19
CA THR A 106 -1.58 -3.99 5.13
C THR A 106 -2.99 -4.13 4.55
N GLU A 107 -3.50 -3.09 3.87
CA GLU A 107 -4.78 -3.13 3.15
C GLU A 107 -4.78 -4.19 2.05
N ASP A 108 -3.70 -4.30 1.29
CA ASP A 108 -3.56 -5.29 0.22
C ASP A 108 -3.56 -6.74 0.76
N ILE A 109 -2.84 -6.99 1.87
CA ILE A 109 -2.85 -8.32 2.54
C ILE A 109 -4.24 -8.63 3.11
N ALA A 110 -4.89 -7.66 3.75
CA ALA A 110 -6.23 -7.83 4.29
C ALA A 110 -7.29 -7.98 3.19
N GLY A 111 -6.96 -7.64 1.94
CA GLY A 111 -7.92 -7.61 0.83
C GLY A 111 -9.04 -6.60 1.02
N LYS A 112 -8.79 -5.56 1.84
CA LYS A 112 -9.77 -4.51 2.17
C LYS A 112 -9.13 -3.15 2.00
N PHE A 113 -9.74 -2.32 1.19
CA PHE A 113 -9.28 -0.94 0.98
C PHE A 113 -10.46 0.01 0.78
N ALA A 114 -10.24 1.28 1.08
CA ALA A 114 -11.24 2.31 0.85
C ALA A 114 -11.07 2.95 -0.52
N GLY A 115 -12.11 2.89 -1.37
CA GLY A 115 -12.06 3.43 -2.72
C GLY A 115 -13.33 3.17 -3.52
N VAL A 116 -13.21 3.17 -4.84
CA VAL A 116 -14.35 3.05 -5.76
C VAL A 116 -14.54 1.63 -6.33
N GLY A 117 -13.55 0.74 -6.18
CA GLY A 117 -13.66 -0.68 -6.53
C GLY A 117 -13.56 -0.98 -8.02
N MET A 118 -12.42 -0.67 -8.63
CA MET A 118 -12.09 -1.08 -9.99
C MET A 118 -10.60 -1.41 -10.12
N GLN A 119 -10.29 -2.39 -10.95
CA GLN A 119 -8.93 -2.69 -11.39
C GLN A 119 -8.58 -1.76 -12.54
N ILE A 120 -7.42 -1.16 -12.48
CA ILE A 120 -6.97 -0.16 -13.44
C ILE A 120 -5.57 -0.50 -13.95
N SER A 121 -5.26 -0.05 -15.14
CA SER A 121 -3.92 -0.03 -15.70
C SER A 121 -3.65 1.33 -16.35
N LYS A 122 -2.39 1.71 -16.44
CA LYS A 122 -2.01 2.94 -17.12
C LYS A 122 -0.72 2.71 -17.88
N GLU A 123 -0.79 2.88 -19.18
CA GLU A 123 0.39 2.94 -20.05
C GLU A 123 1.00 4.34 -20.01
N LYS A 124 2.27 4.42 -20.39
CA LYS A 124 2.95 5.70 -20.48
C LYS A 124 2.26 6.55 -21.54
N ASP A 125 2.02 7.81 -21.23
CA ASP A 125 1.40 8.80 -22.13
C ASP A 125 -0.03 8.45 -22.61
N ASP A 126 -0.77 7.58 -21.88
CA ASP A 126 -2.19 7.30 -22.13
C ASP A 126 -3.05 7.64 -20.89
N TYR A 127 -4.35 7.65 -21.06
CA TYR A 127 -5.33 7.80 -19.98
C TYR A 127 -5.39 6.54 -19.11
N LEU A 128 -5.92 6.71 -17.89
CA LEU A 128 -6.15 5.60 -16.98
C LEU A 128 -7.22 4.66 -17.55
N LYS A 129 -6.88 3.40 -17.78
CA LYS A 129 -7.79 2.40 -18.32
C LYS A 129 -8.39 1.53 -17.21
N VAL A 130 -9.67 1.28 -17.27
CA VAL A 130 -10.37 0.31 -16.43
C VAL A 130 -10.19 -1.09 -17.01
N GLU A 131 -9.49 -1.97 -16.31
CA GLU A 131 -9.40 -3.38 -16.69
C GLU A 131 -10.68 -4.11 -16.31
N SER A 132 -11.19 -3.89 -15.11
CA SER A 132 -12.47 -4.45 -14.67
C SER A 132 -13.00 -3.71 -13.44
N PRO A 133 -14.28 -3.32 -13.39
CA PRO A 133 -14.94 -2.96 -12.13
C PRO A 133 -15.15 -4.24 -11.30
N ILE A 134 -15.01 -4.10 -9.97
CA ILE A 134 -15.25 -5.20 -9.04
C ILE A 134 -16.75 -5.26 -8.76
N GLU A 135 -17.33 -6.45 -8.89
CA GLU A 135 -18.77 -6.66 -8.72
C GLU A 135 -19.29 -6.19 -7.35
N GLY A 136 -20.42 -5.48 -7.36
CA GLY A 136 -21.04 -4.94 -6.15
C GLY A 136 -20.41 -3.68 -5.58
N THR A 137 -19.35 -3.14 -6.19
CA THR A 137 -18.67 -1.91 -5.75
C THR A 137 -19.31 -0.63 -6.33
N PRO A 138 -18.95 0.56 -5.83
CA PRO A 138 -19.43 1.82 -6.37
C PRO A 138 -19.21 1.98 -7.86
N ALA A 139 -18.04 1.64 -8.38
CA ALA A 139 -17.73 1.73 -9.80
C ALA A 139 -18.62 0.79 -10.63
N TRP A 140 -18.83 -0.44 -10.15
CA TRP A 140 -19.70 -1.40 -10.81
C TRP A 140 -21.17 -0.94 -10.84
N ARG A 141 -21.70 -0.45 -9.69
CA ARG A 141 -23.08 0.06 -9.59
C ARG A 141 -23.32 1.30 -10.44
N ALA A 142 -22.28 2.11 -10.64
CA ALA A 142 -22.34 3.30 -11.51
C ALA A 142 -22.24 2.96 -13.02
N GLY A 143 -22.10 1.68 -13.38
CA GLY A 143 -22.08 1.24 -14.77
C GLY A 143 -20.74 1.47 -15.49
N ILE A 144 -19.64 1.62 -14.73
CA ILE A 144 -18.29 1.56 -15.30
C ILE A 144 -18.09 0.17 -15.91
N LYS A 145 -17.43 0.13 -17.07
CA LYS A 145 -17.22 -1.12 -17.82
C LYS A 145 -15.73 -1.38 -18.08
N PRO A 146 -15.35 -2.62 -18.34
CA PRO A 146 -14.02 -2.93 -18.85
C PRO A 146 -13.72 -2.10 -20.11
N LEU A 147 -12.47 -1.66 -20.25
CA LEU A 147 -11.93 -0.82 -21.32
C LEU A 147 -12.44 0.63 -21.33
N ASP A 148 -13.22 1.07 -20.35
CA ASP A 148 -13.47 2.50 -20.16
C ASP A 148 -12.15 3.23 -19.85
N LYS A 149 -11.98 4.44 -20.37
CA LYS A 149 -10.85 5.30 -20.04
C LYS A 149 -11.32 6.39 -19.08
N ILE A 150 -10.71 6.48 -17.92
CA ILE A 150 -10.91 7.60 -16.99
C ILE A 150 -10.00 8.73 -17.45
N ILE A 151 -10.58 9.75 -18.06
CA ILE A 151 -9.81 10.88 -18.63
C ILE A 151 -9.56 11.99 -17.63
N GLU A 152 -10.44 12.16 -16.63
CA GLU A 152 -10.24 13.11 -15.53
C GLU A 152 -10.70 12.51 -14.21
N ILE A 153 -10.03 12.91 -13.10
CA ILE A 153 -10.41 12.65 -11.71
C ILE A 153 -10.43 13.99 -10.99
N ASP A 154 -11.60 14.41 -10.48
CA ASP A 154 -11.84 15.73 -9.85
C ASP A 154 -11.32 16.90 -10.69
N GLY A 155 -11.56 16.87 -12.01
CA GLY A 155 -11.15 17.88 -12.97
C GLY A 155 -9.67 17.85 -13.36
N VAL A 156 -8.88 16.92 -12.83
CA VAL A 156 -7.47 16.75 -13.19
C VAL A 156 -7.33 15.64 -14.23
N SER A 157 -6.68 15.95 -15.37
CA SER A 157 -6.45 14.96 -16.42
C SER A 157 -5.55 13.82 -15.94
N THR A 158 -5.99 12.59 -16.17
CA THR A 158 -5.20 11.40 -15.83
C THR A 158 -3.99 11.20 -16.74
N LEU A 159 -3.95 11.88 -17.89
CA LEU A 159 -2.82 11.81 -18.82
C LEU A 159 -1.50 12.29 -18.16
N SER A 160 -1.59 13.35 -17.35
CA SER A 160 -0.44 13.95 -16.66
C SER A 160 -0.09 13.30 -15.31
N LEU A 161 -0.92 12.37 -14.83
CA LEU A 161 -0.73 11.70 -13.54
C LEU A 161 0.00 10.37 -13.70
N SER A 162 0.76 9.98 -12.69
CA SER A 162 1.23 8.60 -12.58
C SER A 162 0.09 7.64 -12.22
N SER A 163 0.29 6.32 -12.42
CA SER A 163 -0.68 5.32 -11.98
C SER A 163 -0.97 5.43 -10.49
N ASN A 164 0.07 5.60 -9.67
CA ASN A 164 -0.05 5.75 -8.22
C ASN A 164 -0.83 7.01 -7.82
N ASP A 165 -0.62 8.14 -8.51
CA ASP A 165 -1.37 9.36 -8.23
C ASP A 165 -2.86 9.19 -8.56
N CYS A 166 -3.17 8.48 -9.65
CA CYS A 166 -4.55 8.12 -9.97
C CYS A 166 -5.18 7.24 -8.89
N VAL A 167 -4.46 6.22 -8.41
CA VAL A 167 -4.92 5.36 -7.30
C VAL A 167 -5.18 6.18 -6.04
N LYS A 168 -4.25 7.05 -5.64
CA LYS A 168 -4.40 7.94 -4.47
C LYS A 168 -5.64 8.83 -4.58
N LYS A 169 -5.95 9.35 -5.77
CA LYS A 169 -7.15 10.17 -5.99
C LYS A 169 -8.45 9.36 -5.96
N LEU A 170 -8.43 8.11 -6.40
CA LEU A 170 -9.60 7.23 -6.40
C LEU A 170 -9.85 6.59 -5.03
N LYS A 171 -8.79 6.32 -4.24
CA LYS A 171 -8.87 5.97 -2.82
C LYS A 171 -9.28 7.18 -1.98
N GLY A 172 -9.67 6.97 -0.74
CA GLY A 172 -9.99 7.99 0.24
C GLY A 172 -11.00 7.51 1.27
N GLU A 173 -11.39 8.37 2.21
CA GLU A 173 -12.30 8.02 3.30
C GLU A 173 -13.65 7.51 2.77
N PRO A 174 -14.18 6.38 3.31
CA PRO A 174 -15.50 5.87 2.95
C PRO A 174 -16.58 6.93 3.15
N GLY A 175 -17.56 6.99 2.24
CA GLY A 175 -18.64 7.99 2.22
C GLY A 175 -18.26 9.29 1.54
N THR A 176 -16.99 9.54 1.23
CA THR A 176 -16.60 10.70 0.42
C THR A 176 -16.81 10.43 -1.06
N LYS A 177 -16.93 11.49 -1.86
CA LYS A 177 -17.23 11.40 -3.28
C LYS A 177 -16.03 11.78 -4.13
N VAL A 178 -15.91 11.16 -5.29
CA VAL A 178 -14.95 11.51 -6.35
C VAL A 178 -15.67 11.59 -7.68
N LYS A 179 -15.39 12.63 -8.45
CA LYS A 179 -15.92 12.81 -9.80
C LYS A 179 -14.93 12.27 -10.82
N VAL A 180 -15.39 11.40 -11.69
CA VAL A 180 -14.57 10.88 -12.79
C VAL A 180 -15.24 11.18 -14.11
N LYS A 181 -14.46 11.60 -15.08
CA LYS A 181 -14.89 11.73 -16.47
C LYS A 181 -14.44 10.51 -17.25
N VAL A 182 -15.37 9.83 -17.85
CA VAL A 182 -15.19 8.55 -18.50
C VAL A 182 -15.35 8.69 -20.00
N TYR A 183 -14.40 8.18 -20.77
CA TYR A 183 -14.54 7.98 -22.20
C TYR A 183 -14.74 6.49 -22.49
N ARG A 184 -15.83 6.15 -23.20
CA ARG A 184 -16.17 4.79 -23.59
C ARG A 184 -16.01 4.61 -25.09
N GLU A 185 -15.01 3.83 -25.46
CA GLU A 185 -14.63 3.60 -26.86
C GLU A 185 -15.79 2.97 -27.67
N SER A 186 -16.49 1.99 -27.08
CA SER A 186 -17.56 1.24 -27.77
C SER A 186 -18.74 2.10 -28.22
N THR A 187 -18.97 3.23 -27.54
CA THR A 187 -20.04 4.19 -27.89
C THR A 187 -19.51 5.54 -28.32
N LYS A 188 -18.19 5.75 -28.26
CA LYS A 188 -17.51 7.04 -28.48
C LYS A 188 -18.10 8.18 -27.62
N ALA A 189 -18.63 7.84 -26.46
CA ALA A 189 -19.27 8.78 -25.56
C ALA A 189 -18.35 9.16 -24.40
N THR A 190 -18.41 10.43 -24.01
CA THR A 190 -17.80 10.95 -22.77
C THR A 190 -18.92 11.34 -21.82
N PHE A 191 -18.81 10.94 -20.56
CA PHE A 191 -19.80 11.24 -19.53
C PHE A 191 -19.14 11.37 -18.16
N ASP A 192 -19.76 12.15 -17.28
CA ASP A 192 -19.30 12.33 -15.89
C ASP A 192 -20.01 11.32 -14.99
N VAL A 193 -19.27 10.80 -14.02
CA VAL A 193 -19.78 9.88 -13.00
C VAL A 193 -19.28 10.33 -11.64
N GLU A 194 -20.19 10.47 -10.67
CA GLU A 194 -19.86 10.68 -9.28
C GLU A 194 -19.87 9.34 -8.57
N LEU A 195 -18.75 8.96 -7.95
CA LEU A 195 -18.58 7.71 -7.24
C LEU A 195 -18.40 8.00 -5.75
N GLU A 196 -19.17 7.32 -4.91
CA GLU A 196 -19.00 7.36 -3.47
C GLU A 196 -17.99 6.30 -3.05
N ARG A 197 -16.92 6.69 -2.35
CA ARG A 197 -15.91 5.76 -1.86
C ARG A 197 -16.51 4.86 -0.77
N ALA A 198 -16.18 3.59 -0.82
CA ALA A 198 -16.63 2.59 0.13
C ALA A 198 -15.47 1.68 0.54
N ILE A 199 -15.64 0.94 1.61
CA ILE A 199 -14.74 -0.18 1.91
C ILE A 199 -15.02 -1.27 0.88
N ILE A 200 -13.99 -1.60 0.10
CA ILE A 200 -14.01 -2.66 -0.91
C ILE A 200 -13.38 -3.89 -0.28
N GLU A 201 -14.10 -4.99 -0.30
CA GLU A 201 -13.63 -6.27 0.21
C GLU A 201 -13.45 -7.24 -0.96
N LEU A 202 -12.21 -7.66 -1.20
CA LEU A 202 -11.88 -8.58 -2.27
C LEU A 202 -12.27 -10.00 -1.87
N LYS A 203 -13.07 -10.65 -2.69
CA LYS A 203 -13.47 -12.05 -2.46
C LYS A 203 -12.47 -12.98 -3.14
N TYR A 204 -11.56 -13.51 -2.36
CA TYR A 204 -10.55 -14.46 -2.83
C TYR A 204 -11.08 -15.89 -2.97
N VAL A 205 -12.18 -16.23 -2.30
CA VAL A 205 -12.80 -17.55 -2.33
C VAL A 205 -14.10 -17.51 -3.13
N LYS A 206 -14.19 -18.33 -4.16
CA LYS A 206 -15.42 -18.57 -4.94
C LYS A 206 -15.73 -20.05 -4.89
N HIS A 207 -17.00 -20.40 -4.74
CA HIS A 207 -17.40 -21.80 -4.70
C HIS A 207 -18.69 -22.02 -5.49
N LYS A 208 -18.87 -23.22 -5.96
CA LYS A 208 -20.10 -23.69 -6.60
C LYS A 208 -20.18 -25.21 -6.61
N MET A 209 -21.40 -25.72 -6.64
CA MET A 209 -21.63 -27.14 -6.92
C MET A 209 -21.49 -27.40 -8.42
N LEU A 210 -20.75 -28.45 -8.77
CA LEU A 210 -20.66 -29.01 -10.11
C LEU A 210 -21.58 -30.23 -10.21
N ASP A 211 -21.64 -30.82 -11.42
CA ASP A 211 -22.39 -32.08 -11.65
C ASP A 211 -21.88 -33.21 -10.74
N LYS A 212 -22.74 -34.17 -10.45
CA LYS A 212 -22.42 -35.35 -9.62
C LYS A 212 -22.05 -35.06 -8.18
N ASN A 213 -22.53 -33.94 -7.63
CA ASN A 213 -22.28 -33.55 -6.24
C ASN A 213 -20.78 -33.30 -5.94
N ILE A 214 -20.05 -32.77 -6.90
CA ILE A 214 -18.67 -32.33 -6.73
C ILE A 214 -18.68 -30.83 -6.43
N GLY A 215 -18.16 -30.44 -5.27
CA GLY A 215 -17.93 -29.02 -4.94
C GLY A 215 -16.67 -28.52 -5.60
N LEU A 216 -16.73 -27.30 -6.16
CA LEU A 216 -15.55 -26.56 -6.61
C LEU A 216 -15.36 -25.36 -5.67
N VAL A 217 -14.20 -25.30 -5.06
CA VAL A 217 -13.73 -24.11 -4.34
C VAL A 217 -12.52 -23.56 -5.08
N ARG A 218 -12.61 -22.34 -5.53
CA ARG A 218 -11.50 -21.63 -6.19
C ARG A 218 -10.95 -20.58 -5.24
N LEU A 219 -9.67 -20.67 -4.96
CA LEU A 219 -8.91 -19.70 -4.20
C LEU A 219 -8.00 -18.92 -5.15
N THR A 220 -8.24 -17.61 -5.30
CA THR A 220 -7.51 -16.76 -6.25
C THR A 220 -6.26 -16.15 -5.65
N GLN A 221 -6.20 -15.98 -4.32
CA GLN A 221 -5.06 -15.44 -3.60
C GLN A 221 -5.13 -15.88 -2.13
N PHE A 222 -3.97 -16.05 -1.47
CA PHE A 222 -3.91 -16.17 -0.03
C PHE A 222 -3.91 -14.78 0.60
N GLY A 223 -4.72 -14.58 1.63
CA GLY A 223 -4.85 -13.33 2.36
C GLY A 223 -5.44 -13.56 3.74
N GLU A 224 -5.61 -12.49 4.49
CA GLU A 224 -6.20 -12.56 5.81
C GLU A 224 -7.66 -13.05 5.74
N GLY A 225 -8.05 -13.96 6.64
CA GLY A 225 -9.42 -14.49 6.71
C GLY A 225 -9.78 -15.56 5.67
N VAL A 226 -8.95 -15.81 4.68
CA VAL A 226 -9.20 -16.78 3.58
C VAL A 226 -9.49 -18.18 4.12
N SER A 227 -8.82 -18.62 5.17
CA SER A 227 -9.07 -19.94 5.78
C SER A 227 -10.51 -20.07 6.28
N VAL A 228 -11.05 -19.01 6.88
CA VAL A 228 -12.44 -18.95 7.34
C VAL A 228 -13.42 -18.99 6.18
N ASP A 229 -13.11 -18.26 5.10
CA ASP A 229 -13.98 -18.22 3.92
C ASP A 229 -13.95 -19.55 3.14
N VAL A 230 -12.80 -20.23 3.08
CA VAL A 230 -12.71 -21.60 2.53
C VAL A 230 -13.53 -22.57 3.37
N GLN A 231 -13.45 -22.47 4.69
CA GLN A 231 -14.24 -23.32 5.58
C GLN A 231 -15.73 -23.11 5.35
N LYS A 232 -16.21 -21.86 5.33
CA LYS A 232 -17.62 -21.54 5.03
C LYS A 232 -18.07 -22.04 3.66
N ALA A 233 -17.22 -21.91 2.65
CA ALA A 233 -17.50 -22.41 1.31
C ALA A 233 -17.65 -23.95 1.28
N ILE A 234 -16.83 -24.65 2.04
CA ILE A 234 -16.93 -26.12 2.16
C ILE A 234 -18.20 -26.51 2.93
N GLU A 235 -18.50 -25.83 4.04
CA GLU A 235 -19.73 -26.08 4.83
C GLU A 235 -21.01 -25.85 4.00
N ASP A 236 -21.04 -24.77 3.22
CA ASP A 236 -22.16 -24.50 2.30
C ASP A 236 -22.33 -25.59 1.25
N LEU A 237 -21.23 -26.03 0.59
CA LEU A 237 -21.27 -27.13 -0.37
C LEU A 237 -21.67 -28.46 0.27
N GLN A 238 -21.24 -28.73 1.49
CA GLN A 238 -21.64 -29.92 2.24
C GLN A 238 -23.15 -29.91 2.53
N SER A 239 -23.70 -28.75 2.90
CA SER A 239 -25.15 -28.60 3.12
C SER A 239 -25.97 -28.87 1.84
N GLN A 240 -25.38 -28.61 0.68
CA GLN A 240 -25.95 -28.88 -0.64
C GLN A 240 -25.75 -30.36 -1.09
N GLY A 241 -25.12 -31.20 -0.26
CA GLY A 241 -24.93 -32.62 -0.53
C GLY A 241 -23.64 -32.94 -1.30
N MET A 242 -22.59 -32.14 -1.16
CA MET A 242 -21.28 -32.40 -1.73
C MET A 242 -20.72 -33.74 -1.29
N LYS A 243 -20.22 -34.54 -2.25
CA LYS A 243 -19.58 -35.85 -2.04
C LYS A 243 -18.08 -35.86 -2.34
N GLY A 244 -17.60 -34.86 -3.05
CA GLY A 244 -16.18 -34.68 -3.37
C GLY A 244 -15.85 -33.21 -3.59
N LEU A 245 -14.62 -32.83 -3.37
CA LEU A 245 -14.15 -31.45 -3.48
C LEU A 245 -13.03 -31.34 -4.51
N VAL A 246 -13.11 -30.31 -5.36
CA VAL A 246 -12.04 -29.82 -6.21
C VAL A 246 -11.59 -28.46 -5.65
N LEU A 247 -10.34 -28.36 -5.23
CA LEU A 247 -9.70 -27.11 -4.88
C LEU A 247 -8.93 -26.57 -6.09
N ASP A 248 -9.37 -25.42 -6.64
CA ASP A 248 -8.74 -24.77 -7.78
C ASP A 248 -7.83 -23.64 -7.32
N LEU A 249 -6.51 -23.87 -7.44
CA LEU A 249 -5.45 -22.90 -7.12
C LEU A 249 -4.77 -22.35 -8.38
N ARG A 250 -5.33 -22.55 -9.55
CA ARG A 250 -4.74 -22.07 -10.81
C ARG A 250 -4.70 -20.55 -10.82
N PHE A 251 -3.54 -19.98 -11.17
CA PHE A 251 -3.26 -18.55 -11.17
C PHE A 251 -3.34 -17.89 -9.78
N ASN A 252 -3.13 -18.67 -8.72
CA ASN A 252 -2.94 -18.14 -7.38
C ASN A 252 -1.45 -17.83 -7.19
N PRO A 253 -1.06 -16.56 -7.01
CA PRO A 253 0.35 -16.19 -6.88
C PRO A 253 0.91 -16.40 -5.46
N GLY A 254 0.04 -16.67 -4.48
CA GLY A 254 0.39 -16.77 -3.06
C GLY A 254 -0.51 -15.94 -2.18
#